data_79a8a8432ea9b6a03e4bed9f3578480e
#
_entry.id   79a8a8432ea9b6a03e4bed9f3578480e
#
_cell.length_a   1.000
_cell.length_b   1.000
_cell.length_c   1.000
_cell.angle_alpha   90.00
_cell.angle_beta   90.00
_cell.angle_gamma   90.00
#
_symmetry.space_group_name_H-M   'P 1'
#
loop_
_entity.id
_entity.type
_entity.pdbx_description
1 polymer ?
#
loop_
_entity_poly.entity_id
_entity_poly.type
_entity_poly.pdbx_seq_one_letter_code
_entity_poly.pdbx_strand_id
1 'polypeptide(L)'
;MCIRDSLWTTLVETILAFAFGTISGGLVGMWLALTPFAAAVADPFIKGLNSMPRVILAPIFAVWFGLGIASKVALGVTLVFFIVFFNVYQGVREVNPNVLASARMLGANRQQLLKNVYLPSAMSWVFSSLHTSVGMAFVGAVVGEYLGSSHGVGYLILQAEGVFDINTVMAGILVLTAFALVLDWIVGVVERRAMRWQPRAGTSTTLKGGSL
;
A
#
# COMPACT_ATOMS: atom_id res chain seq x y z
N MET A 1 -29.91 6.57 5.43
CA MET A 1 -28.76 6.55 4.50
C MET A 1 -28.79 5.29 3.66
N CYS A 2 -28.58 5.38 2.33
CA CYS A 2 -28.55 4.17 1.51
C CYS A 2 -27.21 3.47 1.66
N ILE A 3 -27.20 2.16 1.88
CA ILE A 3 -25.98 1.32 1.95
C ILE A 3 -25.07 1.56 0.74
N ARG A 4 -25.67 1.80 -0.44
CA ARG A 4 -24.95 2.12 -1.68
C ARG A 4 -24.09 3.38 -1.56
N ASP A 5 -24.60 4.44 -0.94
CA ASP A 5 -23.88 5.72 -0.81
C ASP A 5 -22.73 5.58 0.19
N SER A 6 -22.92 4.79 1.25
CA SER A 6 -21.88 4.47 2.24
C SER A 6 -20.76 3.64 1.61
N LEU A 7 -21.10 2.62 0.80
CA LEU A 7 -20.11 1.83 0.07
C LEU A 7 -19.31 2.68 -0.93
N TRP A 8 -19.99 3.61 -1.62
CA TRP A 8 -19.32 4.52 -2.55
C TRP A 8 -18.31 5.43 -1.83
N THR A 9 -18.67 5.96 -0.66
CA THR A 9 -17.78 6.80 0.15
C THR A 9 -16.54 6.00 0.57
N THR A 10 -16.73 4.81 1.15
CA THR A 10 -15.62 3.92 1.55
C THR A 10 -14.73 3.55 0.36
N LEU A 11 -15.31 3.32 -0.84
CA LEU A 11 -14.55 3.06 -2.06
C LEU A 11 -13.66 4.24 -2.46
N VAL A 12 -14.24 5.45 -2.50
CA VAL A 12 -13.50 6.67 -2.87
C VAL A 12 -12.37 6.93 -1.89
N GLU A 13 -12.63 6.81 -0.58
CA GLU A 13 -11.63 6.97 0.47
C GLU A 13 -10.48 5.96 0.30
N THR A 14 -10.79 4.70 0.05
CA THR A 14 -9.80 3.64 -0.17
C THR A 14 -8.95 3.91 -1.41
N ILE A 15 -9.58 4.25 -2.55
CA ILE A 15 -8.85 4.54 -3.80
C ILE A 15 -7.93 5.75 -3.65
N LEU A 16 -8.41 6.83 -3.03
CA LEU A 16 -7.62 8.03 -2.82
C LEU A 16 -6.45 7.75 -1.87
N ALA A 17 -6.70 7.06 -0.75
CA ALA A 17 -5.65 6.68 0.19
C ALA A 17 -4.59 5.79 -0.47
N PHE A 18 -5.01 4.80 -1.26
CA PHE A 18 -4.13 3.93 -2.01
C PHE A 18 -3.29 4.70 -3.04
N ALA A 19 -3.93 5.55 -3.86
CA ALA A 19 -3.24 6.31 -4.90
C ALA A 19 -2.21 7.29 -4.31
N PHE A 20 -2.61 8.13 -3.35
CA PHE A 20 -1.71 9.09 -2.72
C PHE A 20 -0.61 8.41 -1.91
N GLY A 21 -0.93 7.35 -1.17
CA GLY A 21 0.04 6.59 -0.40
C GLY A 21 1.07 5.89 -1.29
N THR A 22 0.63 5.28 -2.38
CA THR A 22 1.51 4.60 -3.35
C THR A 22 2.41 5.59 -4.07
N ILE A 23 1.88 6.70 -4.56
CA ILE A 23 2.67 7.72 -5.28
C ILE A 23 3.70 8.34 -4.34
N SER A 24 3.28 8.82 -3.17
CA SER A 24 4.18 9.48 -2.22
C SER A 24 5.22 8.51 -1.64
N GLY A 25 4.82 7.31 -1.23
CA GLY A 25 5.72 6.27 -0.73
C GLY A 25 6.73 5.82 -1.80
N GLY A 26 6.28 5.65 -3.04
CA GLY A 26 7.12 5.30 -4.17
C GLY A 26 8.16 6.37 -4.50
N LEU A 27 7.74 7.64 -4.58
CA LEU A 27 8.64 8.76 -4.88
C LEU A 27 9.69 8.96 -3.78
N VAL A 28 9.26 8.99 -2.52
CA VAL A 28 10.17 9.17 -1.38
C VAL A 28 11.10 7.97 -1.22
N GLY A 29 10.58 6.74 -1.38
CA GLY A 29 11.38 5.52 -1.32
C GLY A 29 12.47 5.48 -2.40
N MET A 30 12.11 5.82 -3.63
CA MET A 30 13.06 5.90 -4.75
C MET A 30 14.12 6.98 -4.51
N TRP A 31 13.68 8.19 -4.13
CA TRP A 31 14.60 9.29 -3.87
C TRP A 31 15.61 8.96 -2.77
N LEU A 32 15.12 8.37 -1.66
CA LEU A 32 15.97 8.04 -0.53
C LEU A 32 16.92 6.88 -0.85
N ALA A 33 16.47 5.87 -1.61
CA ALA A 33 17.31 4.75 -2.02
C ALA A 33 18.49 5.18 -2.92
N LEU A 34 18.30 6.25 -3.71
CA LEU A 34 19.32 6.80 -4.61
C LEU A 34 20.27 7.81 -3.94
N THR A 35 19.97 8.24 -2.71
CA THR A 35 20.74 9.25 -1.96
C THR A 35 21.22 8.68 -0.62
N PRO A 36 22.40 8.00 -0.58
CA PRO A 36 22.87 7.29 0.62
C PRO A 36 23.02 8.19 1.85
N PHE A 37 23.44 9.44 1.67
CA PHE A 37 23.57 10.41 2.76
C PHE A 37 22.20 10.75 3.37
N ALA A 38 21.21 11.06 2.52
CA ALA A 38 19.85 11.34 2.98
C ALA A 38 19.22 10.12 3.66
N ALA A 39 19.50 8.92 3.13
CA ALA A 39 19.05 7.66 3.73
C ALA A 39 19.62 7.46 5.14
N ALA A 40 20.92 7.69 5.35
CA ALA A 40 21.55 7.54 6.66
C ALA A 40 21.00 8.53 7.69
N VAL A 41 20.73 9.76 7.28
CA VAL A 41 20.14 10.79 8.17
C VAL A 41 18.67 10.48 8.48
N ALA A 42 17.91 10.02 7.50
CA ALA A 42 16.47 9.74 7.66
C ALA A 42 16.17 8.40 8.36
N ASP A 43 17.09 7.44 8.35
CA ASP A 43 16.89 6.08 8.86
C ASP A 43 16.32 6.01 10.30
N PRO A 44 16.88 6.75 11.30
CA PRO A 44 16.36 6.70 12.67
C PRO A 44 14.94 7.26 12.77
N PHE A 45 14.63 8.32 12.00
CA PHE A 45 13.30 8.92 11.99
C PHE A 45 12.27 8.00 11.32
N ILE A 46 12.64 7.38 10.20
CA ILE A 46 11.76 6.44 9.48
C ILE A 46 11.45 5.22 10.35
N LYS A 47 12.46 4.66 11.03
CA LYS A 47 12.27 3.55 11.95
C LYS A 47 11.37 3.94 13.12
N GLY A 48 11.58 5.10 13.72
CA GLY A 48 10.74 5.64 14.78
C GLY A 48 9.28 5.80 14.35
N LEU A 49 9.05 6.46 13.20
CA LEU A 49 7.71 6.63 12.65
C LEU A 49 7.03 5.31 12.25
N ASN A 50 7.82 4.32 11.79
CA ASN A 50 7.28 3.01 11.46
C ASN A 50 6.86 2.20 12.69
N SER A 51 7.51 2.42 13.83
CA SER A 51 7.20 1.73 15.09
C SER A 51 5.94 2.28 15.77
N MET A 52 5.45 3.47 15.35
CA MET A 52 4.26 4.07 15.92
C MET A 52 2.99 3.35 15.45
N PRO A 53 2.05 2.99 16.34
CA PRO A 53 0.77 2.43 15.96
C PRO A 53 -0.09 3.49 15.26
N ARG A 54 -0.08 3.49 13.91
CA ARG A 54 -0.66 4.56 13.08
C ARG A 54 -2.16 4.73 13.22
N VAL A 55 -2.86 3.67 13.59
CA VAL A 55 -4.31 3.73 13.84
C VAL A 55 -4.67 4.74 14.93
N ILE A 56 -3.77 4.96 15.90
CA ILE A 56 -3.94 5.97 16.96
C ILE A 56 -3.97 7.40 16.40
N LEU A 57 -3.48 7.62 15.18
CA LEU A 57 -3.54 8.93 14.53
C LEU A 57 -4.94 9.30 14.02
N ALA A 58 -5.87 8.35 13.95
CA ALA A 58 -7.21 8.59 13.42
C ALA A 58 -7.95 9.75 14.12
N PRO A 59 -8.01 9.84 15.46
CA PRO A 59 -8.62 10.98 16.14
C PRO A 59 -7.90 12.31 15.85
N ILE A 60 -6.57 12.29 15.70
CA ILE A 60 -5.78 13.48 15.39
C ILE A 60 -6.13 14.00 14.00
N PHE A 61 -6.21 13.11 13.01
CA PHE A 61 -6.63 13.49 11.66
C PHE A 61 -8.09 13.97 11.61
N ALA A 62 -8.96 13.39 12.42
CA ALA A 62 -10.33 13.88 12.54
C ALA A 62 -10.42 15.31 13.10
N VAL A 63 -9.54 15.66 14.05
CA VAL A 63 -9.45 17.03 14.58
C VAL A 63 -8.85 18.00 13.56
N TRP A 64 -7.81 17.60 12.82
CA TRP A 64 -7.12 18.46 11.86
C TRP A 64 -7.89 18.68 10.56
N PHE A 65 -8.46 17.63 10.00
CA PHE A 65 -9.12 17.64 8.68
C PHE A 65 -10.66 17.56 8.78
N GLY A 66 -11.20 17.48 10.00
CA GLY A 66 -12.63 17.29 10.23
C GLY A 66 -13.08 15.85 9.99
N LEU A 67 -14.39 15.63 10.14
CA LEU A 67 -15.03 14.31 9.99
C LEU A 67 -15.32 13.93 8.53
N GLY A 68 -14.75 14.66 7.58
CA GLY A 68 -14.91 14.45 6.13
C GLY A 68 -14.01 13.33 5.57
N ILE A 69 -14.01 13.19 4.25
CA ILE A 69 -13.18 12.22 3.50
C ILE A 69 -11.67 12.43 3.76
N ALA A 70 -11.23 13.67 3.94
CA ALA A 70 -9.81 14.02 4.06
C ALA A 70 -9.11 13.32 5.25
N SER A 71 -9.76 13.21 6.40
CA SER A 71 -9.19 12.55 7.59
C SER A 71 -8.97 11.06 7.39
N LYS A 72 -9.90 10.37 6.70
CA LYS A 72 -9.83 8.94 6.41
C LYS A 72 -8.76 8.66 5.36
N VAL A 73 -8.75 9.47 4.30
CA VAL A 73 -7.70 9.42 3.28
C VAL A 73 -6.33 9.65 3.90
N ALA A 74 -6.18 10.64 4.78
CA ALA A 74 -4.91 10.88 5.48
C ALA A 74 -4.45 9.68 6.30
N LEU A 75 -5.37 9.05 7.05
CA LEU A 75 -5.06 7.82 7.80
C LEU A 75 -4.62 6.68 6.87
N GLY A 76 -5.40 6.40 5.82
CA GLY A 76 -5.08 5.37 4.84
C GLY A 76 -3.76 5.64 4.11
N VAL A 77 -3.48 6.90 3.76
CA VAL A 77 -2.18 7.31 3.16
C VAL A 77 -1.03 6.95 4.09
N THR A 78 -1.13 7.23 5.39
CA THR A 78 -0.03 6.88 6.32
C THR A 78 0.22 5.38 6.41
N LEU A 79 -0.81 4.55 6.30
CA LEU A 79 -0.68 3.09 6.30
C LEU A 79 -0.04 2.58 5.01
N VAL A 80 -0.50 3.04 3.86
CA VAL A 80 -0.01 2.64 2.53
C VAL A 80 1.40 3.16 2.27
N PHE A 81 1.67 4.42 2.62
CA PHE A 81 2.95 5.09 2.39
C PHE A 81 4.13 4.24 2.84
N PHE A 82 4.14 3.79 4.09
CA PHE A 82 5.28 3.06 4.63
C PHE A 82 5.45 1.68 3.99
N ILE A 83 4.36 1.00 3.63
CA ILE A 83 4.44 -0.29 2.94
C ILE A 83 5.14 -0.11 1.59
N VAL A 84 4.65 0.83 0.79
CA VAL A 84 5.22 1.09 -0.54
C VAL A 84 6.62 1.66 -0.43
N PHE A 85 6.86 2.58 0.50
CA PHE A 85 8.17 3.18 0.76
C PHE A 85 9.24 2.11 1.01
N PHE A 86 9.00 1.19 1.96
CA PHE A 86 9.99 0.16 2.29
C PHE A 86 10.20 -0.82 1.13
N ASN A 87 9.14 -1.21 0.42
CA ASN A 87 9.26 -2.10 -0.73
C ASN A 87 10.06 -1.45 -1.86
N VAL A 88 9.80 -0.18 -2.19
CA VAL A 88 10.56 0.55 -3.22
C VAL A 88 12.01 0.77 -2.78
N TYR A 89 12.22 1.21 -1.54
CA TYR A 89 13.54 1.43 -0.98
C TYR A 89 14.40 0.16 -1.06
N GLN A 90 13.84 -0.98 -0.65
CA GLN A 90 14.52 -2.27 -0.71
C GLN A 90 14.74 -2.72 -2.15
N GLY A 91 13.72 -2.62 -3.01
CA GLY A 91 13.81 -3.01 -4.41
C GLY A 91 14.89 -2.28 -5.21
N VAL A 92 15.16 -1.02 -4.86
CA VAL A 92 16.27 -0.26 -5.45
C VAL A 92 17.62 -0.71 -4.90
N ARG A 93 17.71 -1.03 -3.62
CA ARG A 93 18.97 -1.46 -2.96
C ARG A 93 19.37 -2.88 -3.28
N GLU A 94 18.43 -3.75 -3.59
CA GLU A 94 18.68 -5.14 -3.96
C GLU A 94 19.02 -5.34 -5.44
N VAL A 95 19.16 -4.28 -6.23
CA VAL A 95 19.62 -4.37 -7.62
C VAL A 95 20.99 -5.04 -7.65
N ASN A 96 21.10 -6.10 -8.46
CA ASN A 96 22.32 -6.88 -8.56
C ASN A 96 23.51 -5.99 -8.97
N PRO A 97 24.59 -5.95 -8.17
CA PRO A 97 25.76 -5.10 -8.43
C PRO A 97 26.45 -5.43 -9.77
N ASN A 98 26.37 -6.68 -10.23
CA ASN A 98 26.93 -7.07 -11.54
C ASN A 98 26.15 -6.42 -12.70
N VAL A 99 24.82 -6.29 -12.58
CA VAL A 99 23.99 -5.60 -13.59
C VAL A 99 24.36 -4.12 -13.63
N LEU A 100 24.55 -3.50 -12.46
CA LEU A 100 24.98 -2.10 -12.37
C LEU A 100 26.38 -1.89 -12.95
N ALA A 101 27.33 -2.78 -12.65
CA ALA A 101 28.70 -2.73 -13.17
C ALA A 101 28.69 -2.89 -14.70
N SER A 102 27.94 -3.85 -15.23
CA SER A 102 27.83 -4.08 -16.67
C SER A 102 27.22 -2.88 -17.38
N ALA A 103 26.14 -2.31 -16.86
CA ALA A 103 25.52 -1.13 -17.43
C ALA A 103 26.48 0.09 -17.44
N ARG A 104 27.27 0.28 -16.38
CA ARG A 104 28.29 1.33 -16.30
C ARG A 104 29.43 1.11 -17.30
N MET A 105 29.90 -0.12 -17.48
CA MET A 105 30.93 -0.47 -18.48
C MET A 105 30.45 -0.18 -19.91
N LEU A 106 29.14 -0.32 -20.17
CA LEU A 106 28.51 0.05 -21.45
C LEU A 106 28.30 1.56 -21.61
N GLY A 107 28.76 2.38 -20.66
CA GLY A 107 28.68 3.84 -20.75
C GLY A 107 27.34 4.42 -20.32
N ALA A 108 26.50 3.68 -19.59
CA ALA A 108 25.21 4.17 -19.14
C ALA A 108 25.36 5.39 -18.20
N ASN A 109 24.69 6.47 -18.53
CA ASN A 109 24.62 7.66 -17.68
C ASN A 109 23.62 7.48 -16.52
N ARG A 110 23.56 8.45 -15.59
CA ARG A 110 22.65 8.40 -14.42
C ARG A 110 21.17 8.23 -14.79
N GLN A 111 20.72 8.91 -15.82
CA GLN A 111 19.32 8.82 -16.27
C GLN A 111 19.01 7.44 -16.89
N GLN A 112 19.94 6.89 -17.65
CA GLN A 112 19.83 5.55 -18.22
C GLN A 112 19.81 4.47 -17.14
N LEU A 113 20.66 4.57 -16.12
CA LEU A 113 20.63 3.68 -14.97
C LEU A 113 19.30 3.78 -14.21
N LEU A 114 18.80 5.00 -13.98
CA LEU A 114 17.51 5.20 -13.33
C LEU A 114 16.36 4.55 -14.11
N LYS A 115 16.28 4.84 -15.41
CA LYS A 115 15.16 4.41 -16.26
C LYS A 115 15.19 2.92 -16.58
N ASN A 116 16.39 2.35 -16.82
CA ASN A 116 16.53 0.99 -17.36
C ASN A 116 16.91 -0.05 -16.32
N VAL A 117 17.37 0.35 -15.12
CA VAL A 117 17.79 -0.56 -14.06
C VAL A 117 16.98 -0.35 -12.79
N TYR A 118 17.05 0.83 -12.18
CA TYR A 118 16.43 1.07 -10.88
C TYR A 118 14.89 1.11 -10.95
N LEU A 119 14.32 1.83 -11.92
CA LEU A 119 12.88 1.95 -12.05
C LEU A 119 12.17 0.61 -12.33
N PRO A 120 12.62 -0.23 -13.27
CA PRO A 120 12.03 -1.55 -13.47
C PRO A 120 12.15 -2.45 -12.25
N SER A 121 13.29 -2.43 -11.54
CA SER A 121 13.45 -3.19 -10.31
C SER A 121 12.49 -2.72 -9.22
N ALA A 122 12.41 -1.41 -8.98
CA ALA A 122 11.49 -0.84 -8.00
C ALA A 122 10.02 -1.15 -8.34
N MET A 123 9.64 -1.07 -9.61
CA MET A 123 8.26 -1.38 -10.04
C MET A 123 7.85 -2.82 -9.71
N SER A 124 8.76 -3.78 -9.83
CA SER A 124 8.48 -5.17 -9.44
C SER A 124 8.11 -5.28 -7.96
N TRP A 125 8.82 -4.56 -7.10
CA TRP A 125 8.54 -4.51 -5.66
C TRP A 125 7.26 -3.75 -5.33
N VAL A 126 6.97 -2.66 -6.05
CA VAL A 126 5.68 -1.96 -5.92
C VAL A 126 4.53 -2.90 -6.24
N PHE A 127 4.57 -3.59 -7.38
CA PHE A 127 3.52 -4.53 -7.78
C PHE A 127 3.35 -5.66 -6.75
N SER A 128 4.44 -6.20 -6.23
CA SER A 128 4.38 -7.23 -5.18
C SER A 128 3.72 -6.72 -3.89
N SER A 129 3.79 -5.42 -3.60
CA SER A 129 3.18 -4.84 -2.40
C SER A 129 1.74 -4.38 -2.59
N LEU A 130 1.19 -4.41 -3.82
CA LEU A 130 -0.14 -3.85 -4.11
C LEU A 130 -1.26 -4.49 -3.28
N HIS A 131 -1.29 -5.82 -3.15
CA HIS A 131 -2.31 -6.50 -2.34
C HIS A 131 -2.30 -6.02 -0.90
N THR A 132 -1.13 -6.00 -0.26
CA THR A 132 -1.00 -5.50 1.11
C THR A 132 -1.37 -4.03 1.22
N SER A 133 -0.97 -3.22 0.25
CA SER A 133 -1.23 -1.78 0.23
C SER A 133 -2.72 -1.44 0.09
N VAL A 134 -3.44 -2.15 -0.80
CA VAL A 134 -4.88 -1.96 -0.96
C VAL A 134 -5.64 -2.40 0.28
N GLY A 135 -5.27 -3.55 0.86
CA GLY A 135 -5.87 -4.00 2.12
C GLY A 135 -5.70 -2.98 3.23
N MET A 136 -4.50 -2.40 3.37
CA MET A 136 -4.24 -1.37 4.39
C MET A 136 -4.90 -0.03 4.09
N ALA A 137 -5.06 0.36 2.82
CA ALA A 137 -5.85 1.53 2.44
C ALA A 137 -7.32 1.36 2.86
N PHE A 138 -7.87 0.18 2.60
CA PHE A 138 -9.23 -0.18 3.00
C PHE A 138 -9.41 -0.18 4.53
N VAL A 139 -8.48 -0.80 5.26
CA VAL A 139 -8.47 -0.75 6.74
C VAL A 139 -8.42 0.70 7.22
N GLY A 140 -7.57 1.54 6.62
CA GLY A 140 -7.47 2.96 6.98
C GLY A 140 -8.77 3.73 6.77
N ALA A 141 -9.48 3.49 5.65
CA ALA A 141 -10.78 4.08 5.38
C ALA A 141 -11.82 3.64 6.42
N VAL A 142 -12.00 2.33 6.59
CA VAL A 142 -13.02 1.76 7.51
C VAL A 142 -12.76 2.15 8.96
N VAL A 143 -11.52 2.09 9.44
CA VAL A 143 -11.16 2.51 10.81
C VAL A 143 -11.36 4.01 10.97
N GLY A 144 -11.01 4.81 9.96
CA GLY A 144 -11.27 6.24 9.97
C GLY A 144 -12.76 6.58 10.02
N GLU A 145 -13.60 5.82 9.29
CA GLU A 145 -15.06 5.94 9.34
C GLU A 145 -15.62 5.55 10.72
N TYR A 146 -15.12 4.47 11.30
CA TYR A 146 -15.55 3.99 12.62
C TYR A 146 -15.19 4.97 13.75
N LEU A 147 -14.01 5.59 13.70
CA LEU A 147 -13.54 6.47 14.79
C LEU A 147 -13.97 7.93 14.64
N GLY A 148 -14.39 8.37 13.46
CA GLY A 148 -14.75 9.78 13.28
C GLY A 148 -15.34 10.09 11.90
N SER A 149 -16.57 9.65 11.64
CA SER A 149 -17.26 9.93 10.40
C SER A 149 -18.73 10.29 10.62
N SER A 150 -19.34 10.83 9.57
CA SER A 150 -20.79 10.99 9.44
C SER A 150 -21.36 10.09 8.32
N HIS A 151 -20.50 9.37 7.60
CA HIS A 151 -20.84 8.57 6.42
C HIS A 151 -19.89 7.37 6.33
N GLY A 152 -20.29 6.38 5.53
CA GLY A 152 -19.52 5.18 5.28
C GLY A 152 -20.05 3.94 6.00
N VAL A 153 -19.52 2.77 5.60
CA VAL A 153 -19.98 1.49 6.18
C VAL A 153 -19.46 1.31 7.60
N GLY A 154 -18.25 1.79 7.91
CA GLY A 154 -17.70 1.77 9.26
C GLY A 154 -18.53 2.61 10.23
N TYR A 155 -19.04 3.75 9.78
CA TYR A 155 -19.97 4.57 10.56
C TYR A 155 -21.32 3.88 10.82
N LEU A 156 -21.86 3.17 9.81
CA LEU A 156 -23.11 2.40 10.01
C LEU A 156 -22.93 1.28 11.04
N ILE A 157 -21.77 0.62 11.05
CA ILE A 157 -21.44 -0.39 12.05
C ILE A 157 -21.38 0.23 13.44
N LEU A 158 -20.71 1.39 13.60
CA LEU A 158 -20.63 2.10 14.87
C LEU A 158 -22.03 2.50 15.40
N GLN A 159 -22.90 2.98 14.53
CA GLN A 159 -24.30 3.31 14.92
C GLN A 159 -25.08 2.08 15.38
N ALA A 160 -24.97 0.97 14.66
CA ALA A 160 -25.63 -0.28 15.02
C ALA A 160 -25.11 -0.85 16.36
N GLU A 161 -23.80 -0.74 16.60
CA GLU A 161 -23.17 -1.12 17.87
C GLU A 161 -23.71 -0.27 19.01
N GLY A 162 -23.85 1.04 18.83
CA GLY A 162 -24.36 1.96 19.85
C GLY A 162 -25.79 1.67 20.33
N VAL A 163 -26.59 0.95 19.52
CA VAL A 163 -27.94 0.48 19.88
C VAL A 163 -28.02 -1.03 20.11
N PHE A 164 -26.88 -1.72 20.18
CA PHE A 164 -26.76 -3.17 20.35
C PHE A 164 -27.49 -3.99 19.27
N ASP A 165 -27.63 -3.47 18.04
CA ASP A 165 -28.17 -4.21 16.91
C ASP A 165 -27.09 -5.10 16.28
N ILE A 166 -26.88 -6.27 16.91
CA ILE A 166 -25.89 -7.26 16.50
C ILE A 166 -26.13 -7.74 15.06
N ASN A 167 -27.37 -7.82 14.61
CA ASN A 167 -27.69 -8.29 13.26
C ASN A 167 -27.14 -7.32 12.21
N THR A 168 -27.36 -6.01 12.39
CA THR A 168 -26.83 -4.99 11.48
C THR A 168 -25.30 -4.90 11.55
N VAL A 169 -24.68 -5.08 12.72
CA VAL A 169 -23.21 -5.15 12.85
C VAL A 169 -22.66 -6.34 12.04
N MET A 170 -23.21 -7.53 12.21
CA MET A 170 -22.78 -8.72 11.45
C MET A 170 -22.99 -8.55 9.94
N ALA A 171 -24.13 -8.00 9.52
CA ALA A 171 -24.38 -7.71 8.12
C ALA A 171 -23.36 -6.70 7.56
N GLY A 172 -23.02 -5.64 8.30
CA GLY A 172 -22.02 -4.67 7.92
C GLY A 172 -20.64 -5.29 7.75
N ILE A 173 -20.21 -6.15 8.67
CA ILE A 173 -18.93 -6.89 8.58
C ILE A 173 -18.90 -7.79 7.34
N LEU A 174 -19.97 -8.52 7.05
CA LEU A 174 -20.07 -9.37 5.86
C LEU A 174 -19.99 -8.56 4.56
N VAL A 175 -20.66 -7.40 4.51
CA VAL A 175 -20.61 -6.48 3.36
C VAL A 175 -19.19 -5.94 3.18
N LEU A 176 -18.52 -5.50 4.24
CA LEU A 176 -17.13 -5.05 4.19
C LEU A 176 -16.18 -6.16 3.72
N THR A 177 -16.37 -7.38 4.21
CA THR A 177 -15.56 -8.53 3.81
C THR A 177 -15.74 -8.85 2.32
N ALA A 178 -16.98 -8.91 1.84
CA ALA A 178 -17.26 -9.12 0.43
C ALA A 178 -16.65 -8.02 -0.44
N PHE A 179 -16.73 -6.78 0.02
CA PHE A 179 -16.16 -5.63 -0.67
C PHE A 179 -14.62 -5.68 -0.72
N ALA A 180 -13.97 -6.04 0.39
CA ALA A 180 -12.52 -6.25 0.45
C ALA A 180 -12.05 -7.33 -0.54
N LEU A 181 -12.77 -8.45 -0.61
CA LEU A 181 -12.46 -9.53 -1.57
C LEU A 181 -12.58 -9.07 -3.02
N VAL A 182 -13.58 -8.25 -3.35
CA VAL A 182 -13.72 -7.68 -4.70
C VAL A 182 -12.56 -6.75 -5.03
N LEU A 183 -12.16 -5.87 -4.10
CA LEU A 183 -11.01 -4.99 -4.29
C LEU A 183 -9.71 -5.78 -4.48
N ASP A 184 -9.46 -6.78 -3.66
CA ASP A 184 -8.29 -7.65 -3.76
C ASP A 184 -8.25 -8.39 -5.11
N TRP A 185 -9.38 -8.92 -5.55
CA TRP A 185 -9.50 -9.56 -6.86
C TRP A 185 -9.18 -8.59 -8.01
N ILE A 186 -9.70 -7.36 -7.97
CA ILE A 186 -9.42 -6.31 -8.98
C ILE A 186 -7.92 -6.03 -9.03
N VAL A 187 -7.30 -5.83 -7.86
CA VAL A 187 -5.85 -5.58 -7.77
C VAL A 187 -5.06 -6.75 -8.33
N GLY A 188 -5.42 -7.99 -8.01
CA GLY A 188 -4.78 -9.18 -8.56
C GLY A 188 -4.91 -9.29 -10.08
N VAL A 189 -6.01 -8.82 -10.67
CA VAL A 189 -6.15 -8.75 -12.13
C VAL A 189 -5.23 -7.69 -12.73
N VAL A 190 -5.15 -6.52 -12.12
CA VAL A 190 -4.27 -5.41 -12.56
C VAL A 190 -2.80 -5.84 -12.46
N GLU A 191 -2.40 -6.41 -11.34
CA GLU A 191 -1.05 -6.91 -11.11
C GLU A 191 -0.64 -7.94 -12.17
N ARG A 192 -1.46 -8.97 -12.41
CA ARG A 192 -1.19 -9.99 -13.43
C ARG A 192 -1.06 -9.42 -14.84
N ARG A 193 -1.77 -8.34 -15.15
CA ARG A 193 -1.64 -7.65 -16.45
C ARG A 193 -0.38 -6.81 -16.51
N ALA A 194 -0.05 -6.11 -15.44
CA ALA A 194 1.11 -5.23 -15.35
C ALA A 194 2.44 -6.00 -15.31
N MET A 195 2.48 -7.19 -14.68
CA MET A 195 3.69 -8.01 -14.54
C MET A 195 3.88 -9.06 -15.64
N ARG A 196 3.22 -8.93 -16.78
CA ARG A 196 3.40 -9.86 -17.93
C ARG A 196 4.83 -9.97 -18.45
N TRP A 197 5.65 -8.97 -18.22
CA TRP A 197 7.05 -8.91 -18.66
C TRP A 197 8.01 -9.60 -17.70
N GLN A 198 7.59 -9.90 -16.48
CA GLN A 198 8.42 -10.57 -15.49
C GLN A 198 8.35 -12.10 -15.70
N PRO A 199 9.48 -12.79 -15.92
CA PRO A 199 9.47 -14.25 -15.96
C PRO A 199 8.94 -14.76 -14.63
N ARG A 200 7.92 -15.62 -14.66
CA ARG A 200 7.49 -16.35 -13.46
C ARG A 200 8.72 -17.06 -12.92
N ALA A 201 9.07 -16.81 -11.66
CA ALA A 201 10.10 -17.58 -10.97
C ALA A 201 9.72 -19.05 -11.15
N GLY A 202 10.50 -19.74 -11.99
CA GLY A 202 10.22 -21.12 -12.38
C GLY A 202 10.17 -21.95 -11.12
N THR A 203 9.15 -22.79 -11.02
CA THR A 203 9.16 -24.00 -10.20
C THR A 203 10.57 -24.58 -10.34
N SER A 204 11.36 -24.49 -9.29
CA SER A 204 12.63 -25.20 -9.23
C SER A 204 12.28 -26.66 -9.42
N THR A 205 12.47 -27.13 -10.65
CA THR A 205 12.45 -28.55 -10.96
C THR A 205 13.51 -29.16 -10.05
N THR A 206 13.09 -29.77 -8.99
CA THR A 206 13.90 -30.68 -8.20
C THR A 206 14.47 -31.70 -9.19
N LEU A 207 15.69 -31.45 -9.66
CA LEU A 207 16.49 -32.49 -10.26
C LEU A 207 16.67 -33.56 -9.17
N LYS A 208 15.77 -34.54 -9.20
CA LYS A 208 15.99 -35.82 -8.56
C LYS A 208 17.28 -36.39 -9.19
N GLY A 209 18.41 -36.08 -8.58
CA GLY A 209 19.68 -36.75 -8.88
C GLY A 209 19.47 -38.22 -8.63
N GLY A 210 19.43 -39.00 -9.70
CA GLY A 210 19.43 -40.45 -9.63
C GLY A 210 20.75 -40.89 -8.99
N SER A 211 20.60 -41.68 -7.95
CA SER A 211 21.62 -42.55 -7.42
C SER A 211 22.08 -43.53 -8.51
N LEU A 212 23.35 -43.59 -8.81
CA LEU A 212 24.10 -44.81 -9.16
C LEU A 212 25.36 -44.87 -8.32
#